data_51227c3a4b55a1dd42fd707fd38e9508
#
_entry.id   51227c3a4b55a1dd42fd707fd38e9508
#
_cell.length_a   1.000
_cell.length_b   1.000
_cell.length_c   1.000
_cell.angle_alpha   90.00
_cell.angle_beta   90.00
_cell.angle_gamma   90.00
#
_symmetry.space_group_name_H-M   'P 1'
#
loop_
_entity.id
_entity.type
_entity.pdbx_description
1 polymer ?
#
loop_
_entity_poly.entity_id
_entity_poly.type
_entity_poly.pdbx_seq_one_letter_code
_entity_poly.pdbx_strand_id
1 'polypeptide(L)'
;MTTNVQSIKQMIEKVGHLSPFELKDELIHLAQKAENKVGRPMLNAGRGNPNWTAATPRQAFFTFGQFAVEETQRVWCEKDLAGMPEQAGIYERFKRYSEVYAEAPGMTLLKEIIEYGIQKHGFNEDEWVYELTDAIIGDNYPVPDRMLVQTEQVVKDYIVKEMGGNLLTSTHDLYAVEGGTAAMCYIFDSLMANRILKQGDKIALFVPIFTPYVEIAGLPNYDFEIVKVYASEVNEDGRHTWQYPKEELDKLADPSIKLACIVNPSNPASVAINDESMDYLKAVVEEKNPYLMIVTDDVYGTFCDDFKSLMMTMPYHTLGVYSYSKYFGVTGWRLGVIALAQENVFNDLVKQLPEDEKKILRKRYKALTVTPDQIPFIDRIVADSRQVALNHTAGLSTPQQVQMAFFSIFALLDQEETYKNQTKEICRRRKELIYAQLPSLAEKQDRYTTSYYNQIDLLVWARLQYGNEFVRYLLDHYHPLEFLFELAARYGIVLLNGSGFEGPTWSIRVSLANLKDEDYTEIGQAIGELFEDYATKWKAQGTTLSTIESEGKIESFMW
;
A
#
# COMPACT_ATOMS: atom_id res chain seq x y z
N MET A 1 15.49 27.14 -25.39
CA MET A 1 14.44 27.05 -26.43
C MET A 1 13.15 26.79 -25.68
N THR A 2 12.31 27.82 -25.63
CA THR A 2 11.03 27.82 -24.90
C THR A 2 10.10 26.78 -25.52
N THR A 3 9.84 25.70 -24.79
CA THR A 3 8.63 24.92 -25.03
C THR A 3 7.49 25.91 -24.89
N ASN A 4 6.71 26.09 -25.96
CA ASN A 4 5.73 27.16 -26.05
C ASN A 4 4.73 27.00 -24.88
N VAL A 5 4.71 27.93 -23.92
CA VAL A 5 3.82 27.97 -22.75
C VAL A 5 2.36 27.77 -23.19
N GLN A 6 2.00 28.28 -24.36
CA GLN A 6 0.70 28.09 -24.99
C GLN A 6 0.41 26.59 -25.32
N SER A 7 1.45 25.81 -25.65
CA SER A 7 1.34 24.37 -25.90
C SER A 7 1.11 23.58 -24.59
N ILE A 8 1.74 23.98 -23.47
CA ILE A 8 1.53 23.33 -22.17
C ILE A 8 0.11 23.60 -21.66
N LYS A 9 -0.37 24.84 -21.72
CA LYS A 9 -1.75 25.17 -21.32
C LYS A 9 -2.79 24.36 -22.10
N GLN A 10 -2.63 24.25 -23.41
CA GLN A 10 -3.51 23.42 -24.26
C GLN A 10 -3.47 21.92 -23.90
N MET A 11 -2.29 21.42 -23.50
CA MET A 11 -2.17 20.03 -23.02
C MET A 11 -2.88 19.84 -21.68
N ILE A 12 -2.73 20.78 -20.74
CA ILE A 12 -3.39 20.73 -19.44
C ILE A 12 -4.91 20.74 -19.59
N GLU A 13 -5.46 21.61 -20.45
CA GLU A 13 -6.90 21.65 -20.77
C GLU A 13 -7.42 20.29 -21.27
N LYS A 14 -6.59 19.57 -22.04
CA LYS A 14 -6.96 18.27 -22.61
C LYS A 14 -6.87 17.11 -21.61
N VAL A 15 -5.86 17.11 -20.73
CA VAL A 15 -5.53 15.94 -19.91
C VAL A 15 -5.56 16.19 -18.39
N GLY A 16 -5.83 17.42 -17.95
CA GLY A 16 -5.80 17.80 -16.53
C GLY A 16 -6.90 17.16 -15.67
N HIS A 17 -7.89 16.52 -16.29
CA HIS A 17 -8.94 15.76 -15.63
C HIS A 17 -8.59 14.27 -15.41
N LEU A 18 -7.45 13.81 -15.94
CA LEU A 18 -7.02 12.42 -15.81
C LEU A 18 -6.53 12.13 -14.38
N SER A 19 -6.61 10.88 -13.97
CA SER A 19 -6.01 10.43 -12.72
C SER A 19 -4.48 10.60 -12.77
N PRO A 20 -3.78 10.64 -11.61
CA PRO A 20 -2.32 10.81 -11.58
C PRO A 20 -1.57 9.74 -12.37
N PHE A 21 -2.12 8.55 -12.47
CA PHE A 21 -1.47 7.44 -13.16
C PHE A 21 -1.63 7.53 -14.68
N GLU A 22 -2.78 7.97 -15.19
CA GLU A 22 -2.99 8.25 -16.61
C GLU A 22 -2.25 9.53 -17.05
N LEU A 23 -2.30 10.59 -16.23
CA LEU A 23 -1.55 11.82 -16.46
C LEU A 23 -0.04 11.55 -16.57
N LYS A 24 0.47 10.63 -15.75
CA LYS A 24 1.88 10.20 -15.80
C LYS A 24 2.31 9.72 -17.19
N ASP A 25 1.45 9.06 -17.94
CA ASP A 25 1.81 8.54 -19.26
C ASP A 25 2.02 9.68 -20.27
N GLU A 26 1.25 10.75 -20.18
CA GLU A 26 1.48 11.98 -20.96
C GLU A 26 2.79 12.68 -20.56
N LEU A 27 3.10 12.72 -19.25
CA LEU A 27 4.37 13.25 -18.76
C LEU A 27 5.57 12.42 -19.25
N ILE A 28 5.43 11.07 -19.31
CA ILE A 28 6.46 10.19 -19.88
C ILE A 28 6.72 10.52 -21.34
N HIS A 29 5.67 10.73 -22.15
CA HIS A 29 5.84 11.11 -23.56
C HIS A 29 6.58 12.44 -23.72
N LEU A 30 6.33 13.40 -22.85
CA LEU A 30 7.06 14.68 -22.85
C LEU A 30 8.52 14.50 -22.44
N ALA A 31 8.77 13.74 -21.38
CA ALA A 31 10.10 13.48 -20.86
C ALA A 31 10.97 12.71 -21.88
N GLN A 32 10.41 11.73 -22.59
CA GLN A 32 11.10 11.02 -23.67
C GLN A 32 11.52 11.95 -24.84
N LYS A 33 10.67 12.94 -25.17
CA LYS A 33 11.03 13.96 -26.14
C LYS A 33 12.16 14.88 -25.65
N ALA A 34 12.20 15.14 -24.35
CA ALA A 34 13.28 15.90 -23.72
C ALA A 34 14.59 15.11 -23.69
N GLU A 35 14.56 13.80 -23.39
CA GLU A 35 15.72 12.90 -23.39
C GLU A 35 16.53 13.02 -24.69
N ASN A 36 15.84 13.00 -25.85
CA ASN A 36 16.47 13.17 -27.17
C ASN A 36 17.14 14.55 -27.36
N LYS A 37 16.75 15.57 -26.59
CA LYS A 37 17.31 16.94 -26.70
C LYS A 37 18.41 17.22 -25.68
N VAL A 38 18.23 16.66 -24.46
CA VAL A 38 19.11 16.94 -23.31
C VAL A 38 20.25 15.92 -23.24
N GLY A 39 20.10 14.75 -23.90
CA GLY A 39 21.11 13.68 -23.90
C GLY A 39 21.24 12.97 -22.55
N ARG A 40 20.19 13.01 -21.73
CA ARG A 40 20.11 12.32 -20.42
C ARG A 40 18.92 11.36 -20.39
N PRO A 41 19.03 10.20 -19.70
CA PRO A 41 17.92 9.30 -19.50
C PRO A 41 16.78 9.99 -18.74
N MET A 42 15.55 9.60 -19.04
CA MET A 42 14.36 10.05 -18.31
C MET A 42 14.38 9.54 -16.87
N LEU A 43 14.16 10.43 -15.91
CA LEU A 43 14.02 10.12 -14.48
C LEU A 43 12.54 10.00 -14.08
N ASN A 44 12.03 8.79 -13.92
CA ASN A 44 10.64 8.54 -13.54
C ASN A 44 10.50 8.18 -12.06
N ALA A 45 10.34 9.18 -11.20
CA ALA A 45 10.03 9.01 -9.77
C ALA A 45 8.52 8.98 -9.47
N GLY A 46 7.67 8.83 -10.49
CA GLY A 46 6.23 8.58 -10.34
C GLY A 46 5.88 7.12 -10.05
N ARG A 47 6.82 6.17 -10.26
CA ARG A 47 6.60 4.75 -10.00
C ARG A 47 6.73 4.41 -8.52
N GLY A 48 5.92 3.46 -8.04
CA GLY A 48 5.96 3.01 -6.65
C GLY A 48 6.75 1.72 -6.40
N ASN A 49 7.30 1.06 -7.42
CA ASN A 49 8.10 -0.14 -7.25
C ASN A 49 9.51 0.21 -6.71
N PRO A 50 10.04 -0.55 -5.71
CA PRO A 50 11.40 -0.31 -5.24
C PRO A 50 12.45 -0.82 -6.25
N ASN A 51 13.68 -0.29 -6.16
CA ASN A 51 14.84 -0.76 -6.93
C ASN A 51 15.75 -1.72 -6.14
N TRP A 52 15.27 -2.20 -5.01
CA TRP A 52 15.91 -3.27 -4.25
C TRP A 52 15.07 -4.55 -4.27
N THR A 53 15.69 -5.65 -3.89
CA THR A 53 15.03 -6.95 -3.75
C THR A 53 15.61 -7.71 -2.58
N ALA A 54 14.77 -8.45 -1.83
CA ALA A 54 15.25 -9.43 -0.84
C ALA A 54 15.74 -10.67 -1.60
N ALA A 55 17.06 -10.84 -1.71
CA ALA A 55 17.66 -11.91 -2.51
C ALA A 55 17.61 -13.28 -1.81
N THR A 56 17.96 -13.34 -0.53
CA THR A 56 18.09 -14.59 0.23
C THR A 56 16.80 -15.44 0.25
N PRO A 57 15.60 -14.89 0.56
CA PRO A 57 14.37 -15.69 0.53
C PRO A 57 14.00 -16.16 -0.88
N ARG A 58 14.39 -15.43 -1.94
CA ARG A 58 14.23 -15.92 -3.32
C ARG A 58 15.12 -17.09 -3.63
N GLN A 59 16.39 -17.03 -3.20
CA GLN A 59 17.32 -18.14 -3.35
C GLN A 59 16.79 -19.38 -2.62
N ALA A 60 16.34 -19.24 -1.37
CA ALA A 60 15.73 -20.34 -0.62
C ALA A 60 14.52 -20.94 -1.36
N PHE A 61 13.64 -20.11 -1.92
CA PHE A 61 12.48 -20.55 -2.68
C PHE A 61 12.88 -21.37 -3.93
N PHE A 62 13.83 -20.90 -4.72
CA PHE A 62 14.26 -21.61 -5.90
C PHE A 62 15.01 -22.90 -5.58
N THR A 63 15.83 -22.92 -4.52
CA THR A 63 16.49 -24.13 -4.04
C THR A 63 15.51 -25.16 -3.52
N PHE A 64 14.46 -24.73 -2.80
CA PHE A 64 13.39 -25.61 -2.36
C PHE A 64 12.58 -26.16 -3.54
N GLY A 65 12.38 -25.37 -4.60
CA GLY A 65 11.74 -25.82 -5.82
C GLY A 65 12.49 -26.97 -6.50
N GLN A 66 13.82 -26.99 -6.44
CA GLN A 66 14.63 -28.13 -6.95
C GLN A 66 14.37 -29.39 -6.12
N PHE A 67 14.39 -29.28 -4.77
CA PHE A 67 14.01 -30.40 -3.90
C PHE A 67 12.63 -30.95 -4.24
N ALA A 68 11.65 -30.06 -4.43
CA ALA A 68 10.27 -30.45 -4.73
C ALA A 68 10.17 -31.22 -6.06
N VAL A 69 10.92 -30.80 -7.09
CA VAL A 69 10.99 -31.53 -8.37
C VAL A 69 11.67 -32.90 -8.19
N GLU A 70 12.75 -32.99 -7.42
CA GLU A 70 13.39 -34.28 -7.10
C GLU A 70 12.43 -35.23 -6.38
N GLU A 71 11.59 -34.72 -5.47
CA GLU A 71 10.56 -35.52 -4.82
C GLU A 71 9.49 -36.07 -5.76
N THR A 72 9.07 -35.30 -6.76
CA THR A 72 8.15 -35.80 -7.78
C THR A 72 8.77 -36.91 -8.65
N GLN A 73 10.03 -36.72 -9.05
CA GLN A 73 10.79 -37.71 -9.83
C GLN A 73 11.10 -38.97 -9.03
N ARG A 74 11.26 -38.87 -7.72
CA ARG A 74 11.46 -40.02 -6.81
C ARG A 74 10.26 -40.97 -6.83
N VAL A 75 9.03 -40.44 -6.89
CA VAL A 75 7.81 -41.27 -6.86
C VAL A 75 7.71 -42.13 -8.13
N TRP A 76 7.84 -41.51 -9.27
CA TRP A 76 8.08 -42.14 -10.55
C TRP A 76 8.54 -41.09 -11.57
N CYS A 77 9.26 -41.54 -12.61
CA CYS A 77 9.71 -40.67 -13.66
C CYS A 77 9.72 -41.44 -14.99
N GLU A 78 9.05 -40.88 -16.00
CA GLU A 78 9.07 -41.41 -17.37
C GLU A 78 9.22 -40.24 -18.35
N LYS A 79 10.42 -40.06 -18.88
CA LYS A 79 10.82 -38.92 -19.73
C LYS A 79 10.60 -37.61 -18.97
N ASP A 80 9.65 -36.77 -19.42
CA ASP A 80 9.31 -35.49 -18.84
C ASP A 80 8.17 -35.57 -17.78
N LEU A 81 7.60 -36.76 -17.58
CA LEU A 81 6.55 -37.01 -16.60
C LEU A 81 7.15 -37.41 -15.25
N ALA A 82 6.61 -36.89 -14.17
CA ALA A 82 6.95 -37.28 -12.82
C ALA A 82 5.68 -37.46 -11.97
N GLY A 83 5.83 -38.13 -10.83
CA GLY A 83 4.72 -38.37 -9.91
C GLY A 83 4.40 -37.15 -9.04
N MET A 84 3.46 -37.33 -8.13
CA MET A 84 3.15 -36.35 -7.10
C MET A 84 4.00 -36.62 -5.84
N PRO A 85 4.41 -35.59 -5.07
CA PRO A 85 5.19 -35.81 -3.86
C PRO A 85 4.42 -36.64 -2.82
N GLU A 86 5.16 -37.42 -2.03
CA GLU A 86 4.60 -38.24 -0.95
C GLU A 86 5.01 -37.69 0.41
N GLN A 87 4.05 -37.53 1.31
CA GLN A 87 4.25 -36.96 2.63
C GLN A 87 5.16 -37.83 3.51
N ALA A 88 4.95 -39.16 3.57
CA ALA A 88 5.64 -40.02 4.52
C ALA A 88 7.18 -39.97 4.34
N GLY A 89 7.88 -39.54 5.40
CA GLY A 89 9.35 -39.45 5.44
C GLY A 89 9.95 -38.32 4.61
N ILE A 90 9.16 -37.36 4.15
CA ILE A 90 9.66 -36.24 3.32
C ILE A 90 10.65 -35.33 4.07
N TYR A 91 10.45 -35.15 5.39
CA TYR A 91 11.39 -34.37 6.19
C TYR A 91 12.79 -35.00 6.25
N GLU A 92 12.87 -36.31 6.44
CA GLU A 92 14.16 -37.01 6.41
C GLU A 92 14.83 -36.95 5.02
N ARG A 93 14.03 -36.92 3.94
CA ARG A 93 14.56 -36.72 2.58
C ARG A 93 15.05 -35.30 2.39
N PHE A 94 14.31 -34.31 2.91
CA PHE A 94 14.75 -32.92 2.88
C PHE A 94 16.06 -32.72 3.68
N LYS A 95 16.22 -33.34 4.84
CA LYS A 95 17.49 -33.27 5.59
C LYS A 95 18.67 -33.77 4.76
N ARG A 96 18.52 -34.95 4.15
CA ARG A 96 19.56 -35.49 3.25
C ARG A 96 19.86 -34.57 2.07
N TYR A 97 18.82 -34.05 1.44
CA TYR A 97 18.98 -33.06 0.35
C TYR A 97 19.76 -31.84 0.83
N SER A 98 19.44 -31.31 1.99
CA SER A 98 20.08 -30.14 2.56
C SER A 98 21.54 -30.38 2.99
N GLU A 99 21.93 -31.62 3.27
CA GLU A 99 23.32 -32.01 3.51
C GLU A 99 24.09 -32.14 2.20
N VAL A 100 23.52 -32.77 1.20
CA VAL A 100 24.13 -32.94 -0.14
C VAL A 100 24.35 -31.60 -0.82
N TYR A 101 23.39 -30.70 -0.71
CA TYR A 101 23.41 -29.38 -1.34
C TYR A 101 23.65 -28.25 -0.32
N ALA A 102 24.48 -28.49 0.68
CA ALA A 102 24.72 -27.53 1.78
C ALA A 102 25.15 -26.14 1.30
N GLU A 103 25.89 -26.06 0.21
CA GLU A 103 26.40 -24.81 -0.38
C GLU A 103 25.43 -24.18 -1.40
N ALA A 104 24.23 -24.76 -1.60
CA ALA A 104 23.26 -24.18 -2.54
C ALA A 104 22.78 -22.79 -2.04
N PRO A 105 22.54 -21.84 -2.97
CA PRO A 105 22.08 -20.51 -2.60
C PRO A 105 20.79 -20.55 -1.76
N GLY A 106 20.78 -19.88 -0.61
CA GLY A 106 19.65 -19.82 0.30
C GLY A 106 19.39 -21.06 1.16
N MET A 107 20.26 -22.10 1.11
CA MET A 107 20.08 -23.34 1.87
C MET A 107 20.09 -23.10 3.39
N THR A 108 20.91 -22.20 3.89
CA THR A 108 20.93 -21.85 5.33
C THR A 108 19.55 -21.34 5.77
N LEU A 109 19.03 -20.34 5.07
CA LEU A 109 17.69 -19.82 5.37
C LEU A 109 16.60 -20.89 5.18
N LEU A 110 16.74 -21.76 4.17
CA LEU A 110 15.76 -22.82 3.92
C LEU A 110 15.68 -23.81 5.10
N LYS A 111 16.81 -24.19 5.68
CA LYS A 111 16.85 -24.99 6.93
C LYS A 111 16.16 -24.26 8.07
N GLU A 112 16.48 -23.00 8.27
CA GLU A 112 15.88 -22.16 9.32
C GLU A 112 14.36 -22.00 9.14
N ILE A 113 13.86 -21.92 7.89
CA ILE A 113 12.44 -21.89 7.58
C ILE A 113 11.74 -23.18 8.04
N ILE A 114 12.31 -24.33 7.71
CA ILE A 114 11.72 -25.62 8.13
C ILE A 114 11.73 -25.73 9.64
N GLU A 115 12.87 -25.45 10.28
CA GLU A 115 13.00 -25.49 11.74
C GLU A 115 12.07 -24.48 12.44
N TYR A 116 11.82 -23.31 11.87
CA TYR A 116 10.89 -22.34 12.45
C TYR A 116 9.49 -22.92 12.62
N GLY A 117 8.94 -23.57 11.61
CA GLY A 117 7.62 -24.21 11.70
C GLY A 117 7.58 -25.31 12.75
N ILE A 118 8.61 -26.14 12.80
CA ILE A 118 8.70 -27.26 13.75
C ILE A 118 8.88 -26.75 15.20
N GLN A 119 9.83 -25.86 15.43
CA GLN A 119 10.19 -25.44 16.80
C GLN A 119 9.23 -24.40 17.36
N LYS A 120 8.80 -23.45 16.54
CA LYS A 120 7.94 -22.33 16.99
C LYS A 120 6.48 -22.73 17.08
N HIS A 121 5.97 -23.48 16.11
CA HIS A 121 4.56 -23.86 16.00
C HIS A 121 4.30 -25.31 16.39
N GLY A 122 5.32 -26.14 16.55
CA GLY A 122 5.16 -27.56 16.83
C GLY A 122 4.54 -28.34 15.67
N PHE A 123 4.75 -27.89 14.43
CA PHE A 123 4.25 -28.58 13.26
C PHE A 123 4.82 -29.99 13.16
N ASN A 124 4.00 -30.93 12.71
CA ASN A 124 4.52 -32.22 12.29
C ASN A 124 5.51 -32.03 11.14
N GLU A 125 6.69 -32.59 11.25
CA GLU A 125 7.81 -32.37 10.35
C GLU A 125 7.47 -32.75 8.90
N ASP A 126 6.85 -33.92 8.72
CA ASP A 126 6.46 -34.40 7.40
C ASP A 126 5.29 -33.58 6.81
N GLU A 127 4.32 -33.18 7.63
CA GLU A 127 3.20 -32.35 7.19
C GLU A 127 3.66 -30.97 6.73
N TRP A 128 4.57 -30.35 7.48
CA TRP A 128 5.08 -29.01 7.13
C TRP A 128 5.89 -29.02 5.82
N VAL A 129 6.85 -29.93 5.72
CA VAL A 129 7.65 -30.04 4.49
C VAL A 129 6.79 -30.45 3.31
N TYR A 130 5.78 -31.32 3.52
CA TYR A 130 4.84 -31.72 2.49
C TYR A 130 3.95 -30.57 2.03
N GLU A 131 3.35 -29.78 2.92
CA GLU A 131 2.52 -28.63 2.54
C GLU A 131 3.32 -27.67 1.62
N LEU A 132 4.56 -27.37 1.98
CA LEU A 132 5.42 -26.50 1.17
C LEU A 132 5.78 -27.15 -0.17
N THR A 133 6.05 -28.47 -0.20
CA THR A 133 6.47 -29.21 -1.40
C THR A 133 5.33 -29.35 -2.39
N ASP A 134 4.16 -29.79 -1.94
CA ASP A 134 2.93 -29.88 -2.72
C ASP A 134 2.54 -28.52 -3.28
N ALA A 135 2.60 -27.48 -2.43
CA ALA A 135 2.25 -26.12 -2.81
C ALA A 135 3.19 -25.49 -3.83
N ILE A 136 4.53 -25.71 -3.75
CA ILE A 136 5.47 -25.14 -4.73
C ILE A 136 5.41 -25.85 -6.08
N ILE A 137 5.10 -27.16 -6.09
CA ILE A 137 4.81 -27.91 -7.32
C ILE A 137 3.50 -27.42 -7.94
N GLY A 138 2.49 -27.13 -7.12
CA GLY A 138 1.22 -26.55 -7.55
C GLY A 138 0.32 -27.55 -8.27
N ASP A 139 0.40 -28.83 -7.92
CA ASP A 139 -0.37 -29.93 -8.50
C ASP A 139 -1.77 -30.08 -7.90
N ASN A 140 -2.00 -29.46 -6.72
CA ASN A 140 -3.30 -29.45 -6.05
C ASN A 140 -3.88 -28.03 -5.92
N TYR A 141 -5.21 -27.96 -5.79
CA TYR A 141 -5.88 -26.72 -5.39
C TYR A 141 -5.61 -26.42 -3.91
N PRO A 142 -5.56 -25.13 -3.51
CA PRO A 142 -5.34 -24.78 -2.10
C PRO A 142 -6.46 -25.29 -1.21
N VAL A 143 -6.10 -25.85 -0.05
CA VAL A 143 -7.03 -26.28 0.99
C VAL A 143 -6.48 -25.84 2.36
N PRO A 144 -7.23 -25.02 3.12
CA PRO A 144 -8.50 -24.38 2.78
C PRO A 144 -8.38 -23.32 1.67
N ASP A 145 -9.51 -22.98 1.06
CA ASP A 145 -9.58 -22.01 -0.04
C ASP A 145 -9.00 -20.62 0.31
N ARG A 146 -8.96 -20.27 1.59
CA ARG A 146 -8.48 -19.01 2.12
C ARG A 146 -6.96 -18.91 2.08
N MET A 147 -6.29 -19.91 2.61
CA MET A 147 -4.85 -20.02 2.69
C MET A 147 -4.43 -21.41 3.15
N LEU A 148 -3.23 -21.88 2.78
CA LEU A 148 -2.64 -23.11 3.29
C LEU A 148 -2.53 -23.08 4.82
N VAL A 149 -2.81 -24.20 5.48
CA VAL A 149 -3.04 -24.27 6.93
C VAL A 149 -1.84 -23.81 7.76
N GLN A 150 -0.66 -24.38 7.52
CA GLN A 150 0.55 -24.09 8.28
C GLN A 150 1.18 -22.79 7.83
N THR A 151 1.11 -22.51 6.53
CA THR A 151 1.52 -21.25 5.93
C THR A 151 0.76 -20.05 6.51
N GLU A 152 -0.57 -20.17 6.75
CA GLU A 152 -1.36 -19.12 7.38
C GLU A 152 -0.84 -18.76 8.77
N GLN A 153 -0.45 -19.73 9.58
CA GLN A 153 0.06 -19.49 10.94
C GLN A 153 1.39 -18.72 10.92
N VAL A 154 2.28 -19.09 10.02
CA VAL A 154 3.58 -18.43 9.84
C VAL A 154 3.40 -16.99 9.32
N VAL A 155 2.55 -16.80 8.33
CA VAL A 155 2.26 -15.48 7.77
C VAL A 155 1.57 -14.60 8.81
N LYS A 156 0.70 -15.17 9.65
CA LYS A 156 0.07 -14.48 10.78
C LYS A 156 1.09 -13.96 11.78
N ASP A 157 2.09 -14.74 12.15
CA ASP A 157 3.17 -14.27 13.05
C ASP A 157 3.83 -13.01 12.49
N TYR A 158 4.15 -13.02 11.20
CA TYR A 158 4.75 -11.89 10.52
C TYR A 158 3.83 -10.67 10.51
N ILE A 159 2.57 -10.83 10.08
CA ILE A 159 1.61 -9.73 10.00
C ILE A 159 1.36 -9.13 11.39
N VAL A 160 1.14 -9.96 12.41
CA VAL A 160 0.89 -9.47 13.76
C VAL A 160 2.11 -8.71 14.31
N LYS A 161 3.33 -9.24 14.11
CA LYS A 161 4.56 -8.56 14.54
C LYS A 161 4.73 -7.20 13.85
N GLU A 162 4.67 -7.17 12.51
CA GLU A 162 4.94 -5.97 11.75
C GLU A 162 3.84 -4.90 11.89
N MET A 163 2.62 -5.31 12.23
CA MET A 163 1.50 -4.39 12.46
C MET A 163 1.36 -3.94 13.93
N GLY A 164 2.33 -4.26 14.76
CA GLY A 164 2.38 -3.82 16.18
C GLY A 164 1.40 -4.55 17.10
N GLY A 165 1.00 -5.78 16.73
CA GLY A 165 0.12 -6.62 17.53
C GLY A 165 0.84 -7.53 18.51
N ASN A 166 0.04 -8.29 19.27
CA ASN A 166 0.52 -9.31 20.20
C ASN A 166 0.10 -10.70 19.73
N LEU A 167 1.07 -11.56 19.44
CA LEU A 167 0.85 -12.93 18.95
C LEU A 167 0.01 -13.80 19.91
N LEU A 168 0.12 -13.56 21.22
CA LEU A 168 -0.59 -14.35 22.22
C LEU A 168 -2.08 -14.03 22.29
N THR A 169 -2.50 -12.86 21.85
CA THR A 169 -3.88 -12.36 21.92
C THR A 169 -4.54 -12.17 20.57
N SER A 170 -3.77 -12.23 19.48
CA SER A 170 -4.29 -12.03 18.14
C SER A 170 -5.11 -13.23 17.67
N THR A 171 -6.37 -12.96 17.28
CA THR A 171 -7.31 -13.95 16.72
C THR A 171 -7.61 -13.71 15.25
N HIS A 172 -6.67 -13.10 14.51
CA HIS A 172 -6.88 -12.81 13.09
C HIS A 172 -6.83 -14.08 12.25
N ASP A 173 -7.77 -14.17 11.32
CA ASP A 173 -7.73 -15.07 10.17
C ASP A 173 -7.22 -14.31 8.95
N LEU A 174 -6.52 -15.04 8.06
CA LEU A 174 -5.89 -14.46 6.89
C LEU A 174 -6.46 -15.01 5.60
N TYR A 175 -6.49 -14.18 4.56
CA TYR A 175 -6.80 -14.59 3.20
C TYR A 175 -5.71 -14.09 2.25
N ALA A 176 -5.04 -15.03 1.58
CA ALA A 176 -3.98 -14.72 0.60
C ALA A 176 -4.58 -14.28 -0.73
N VAL A 177 -4.15 -13.10 -1.22
CA VAL A 177 -4.70 -12.45 -2.41
C VAL A 177 -3.60 -11.89 -3.32
N GLU A 178 -3.96 -11.54 -4.55
CA GLU A 178 -3.06 -11.08 -5.60
C GLU A 178 -2.63 -9.61 -5.42
N GLY A 179 -2.15 -9.28 -4.21
CA GLY A 179 -1.67 -7.96 -3.81
C GLY A 179 -2.78 -7.03 -3.28
N GLY A 180 -2.40 -5.85 -2.77
CA GLY A 180 -3.31 -4.94 -2.10
C GLY A 180 -4.48 -4.45 -2.97
N THR A 181 -4.28 -4.24 -4.27
CA THR A 181 -5.36 -3.79 -5.16
C THR A 181 -6.44 -4.87 -5.34
N ALA A 182 -6.06 -6.15 -5.47
CA ALA A 182 -7.04 -7.24 -5.52
C ALA A 182 -7.78 -7.37 -4.18
N ALA A 183 -7.06 -7.25 -3.05
CA ALA A 183 -7.68 -7.21 -1.72
C ALA A 183 -8.79 -6.16 -1.64
N MET A 184 -8.49 -4.94 -2.05
CA MET A 184 -9.44 -3.83 -2.05
C MET A 184 -10.69 -4.16 -2.89
N CYS A 185 -10.52 -4.65 -4.12
CA CYS A 185 -11.65 -5.03 -4.98
C CYS A 185 -12.52 -6.11 -4.31
N TYR A 186 -11.91 -7.16 -3.76
CA TYR A 186 -12.64 -8.25 -3.10
C TYR A 186 -13.40 -7.77 -1.86
N ILE A 187 -12.82 -6.85 -1.09
CA ILE A 187 -13.46 -6.26 0.09
C ILE A 187 -14.71 -5.48 -0.32
N PHE A 188 -14.59 -4.53 -1.23
CA PHE A 188 -15.72 -3.71 -1.66
C PHE A 188 -16.84 -4.55 -2.29
N ASP A 189 -16.50 -5.48 -3.17
CA ASP A 189 -17.47 -6.40 -3.77
C ASP A 189 -18.21 -7.23 -2.71
N SER A 190 -17.49 -7.74 -1.69
CA SER A 190 -18.10 -8.55 -0.63
C SER A 190 -18.95 -7.72 0.33
N LEU A 191 -18.55 -6.49 0.67
CA LEU A 191 -19.38 -5.58 1.48
C LEU A 191 -20.74 -5.33 0.81
N MET A 192 -20.75 -5.10 -0.51
CA MET A 192 -21.97 -4.93 -1.31
C MET A 192 -22.76 -6.23 -1.44
N ALA A 193 -22.09 -7.34 -1.76
CA ALA A 193 -22.72 -8.65 -1.93
C ALA A 193 -23.43 -9.12 -0.64
N ASN A 194 -22.83 -8.81 0.53
CA ASN A 194 -23.37 -9.13 1.84
C ASN A 194 -24.34 -8.08 2.41
N ARG A 195 -24.70 -7.05 1.63
CA ARG A 195 -25.72 -6.07 2.00
C ARG A 195 -25.42 -5.21 3.22
N ILE A 196 -24.19 -5.23 3.73
CA ILE A 196 -23.75 -4.37 4.84
C ILE A 196 -23.25 -3.00 4.34
N LEU A 197 -23.04 -2.88 3.04
CA LEU A 197 -22.85 -1.63 2.31
C LEU A 197 -23.75 -1.64 1.07
N LYS A 198 -24.32 -0.50 0.69
CA LYS A 198 -25.24 -0.36 -0.44
C LYS A 198 -24.86 0.85 -1.29
N GLN A 199 -25.28 0.83 -2.56
CA GLN A 199 -25.12 1.97 -3.45
C GLN A 199 -25.70 3.24 -2.81
N GLY A 200 -24.94 4.33 -2.87
CA GLY A 200 -25.29 5.61 -2.28
C GLY A 200 -25.07 5.71 -0.76
N ASP A 201 -24.56 4.66 -0.12
CA ASP A 201 -24.17 4.75 1.30
C ASP A 201 -23.03 5.75 1.49
N LYS A 202 -22.96 6.34 2.69
CA LYS A 202 -21.93 7.30 3.05
C LYS A 202 -20.68 6.58 3.56
N ILE A 203 -19.53 6.90 2.97
CA ILE A 203 -18.21 6.39 3.37
C ILE A 203 -17.24 7.53 3.64
N ALA A 204 -16.30 7.32 4.56
CA ALA A 204 -15.22 8.26 4.84
C ALA A 204 -13.92 7.83 4.16
N LEU A 205 -13.22 8.79 3.53
CA LEU A 205 -11.87 8.61 3.02
C LEU A 205 -10.91 9.52 3.79
N PHE A 206 -9.89 8.93 4.39
CA PHE A 206 -8.81 9.64 5.06
C PHE A 206 -7.82 10.16 4.02
N VAL A 207 -7.89 11.45 3.73
CA VAL A 207 -7.15 12.08 2.64
C VAL A 207 -5.95 12.91 3.15
N PRO A 208 -4.84 12.95 2.40
CA PRO A 208 -4.62 12.36 1.06
C PRO A 208 -4.54 10.83 1.10
N ILE A 209 -5.06 10.17 0.05
CA ILE A 209 -5.21 8.72 -0.01
C ILE A 209 -4.78 8.15 -1.36
N PHE A 210 -4.40 6.89 -1.39
CA PHE A 210 -4.09 6.17 -2.62
C PHE A 210 -5.28 6.16 -3.58
N THR A 211 -5.08 6.71 -4.78
CA THR A 211 -6.12 7.03 -5.77
C THR A 211 -7.14 5.93 -6.04
N PRO A 212 -6.80 4.63 -6.10
CA PRO A 212 -7.79 3.58 -6.30
C PRO A 212 -8.93 3.55 -5.27
N TYR A 213 -8.73 4.03 -4.04
CA TYR A 213 -9.82 4.17 -3.06
C TYR A 213 -10.82 5.26 -3.47
N VAL A 214 -10.34 6.33 -4.11
CA VAL A 214 -11.21 7.39 -4.65
C VAL A 214 -11.95 6.90 -5.88
N GLU A 215 -11.23 6.23 -6.79
CA GLU A 215 -11.77 5.73 -8.05
C GLU A 215 -12.84 4.66 -7.82
N ILE A 216 -12.57 3.69 -6.93
CA ILE A 216 -13.52 2.61 -6.65
C ILE A 216 -14.81 3.15 -6.01
N ALA A 217 -14.70 4.14 -5.13
CA ALA A 217 -15.84 4.76 -4.48
C ALA A 217 -16.79 5.47 -5.46
N GLY A 218 -16.24 6.00 -6.56
CA GLY A 218 -16.98 6.68 -7.63
C GLY A 218 -17.50 5.76 -8.74
N LEU A 219 -17.25 4.45 -8.69
CA LEU A 219 -17.77 3.53 -9.71
C LEU A 219 -19.30 3.50 -9.71
N PRO A 220 -19.97 3.44 -10.90
CA PRO A 220 -21.43 3.47 -11.00
C PRO A 220 -22.16 2.40 -10.18
N ASN A 221 -21.50 1.26 -9.91
CA ASN A 221 -22.08 0.19 -9.11
C ASN A 221 -22.10 0.49 -7.61
N TYR A 222 -21.23 1.40 -7.15
CA TYR A 222 -21.10 1.79 -5.76
C TYR A 222 -21.72 3.17 -5.50
N ASP A 223 -21.32 4.18 -6.26
CA ASP A 223 -21.86 5.56 -6.23
C ASP A 223 -22.02 6.08 -4.79
N PHE A 224 -20.93 5.94 -3.99
CA PHE A 224 -20.95 6.29 -2.57
C PHE A 224 -20.92 7.81 -2.37
N GLU A 225 -21.61 8.27 -1.31
CA GLU A 225 -21.42 9.62 -0.79
C GLU A 225 -20.11 9.69 0.00
N ILE A 226 -19.15 10.49 -0.48
CA ILE A 226 -17.81 10.56 0.10
C ILE A 226 -17.71 11.68 1.12
N VAL A 227 -17.35 11.35 2.36
CA VAL A 227 -16.93 12.27 3.41
C VAL A 227 -15.40 12.25 3.48
N LYS A 228 -14.74 13.39 3.21
CA LYS A 228 -13.29 13.49 3.31
C LYS A 228 -12.89 13.86 4.73
N VAL A 229 -11.94 13.10 5.29
CA VAL A 229 -11.29 13.35 6.58
C VAL A 229 -9.86 13.79 6.26
N TYR A 230 -9.57 15.06 6.49
CA TYR A 230 -8.35 15.70 6.02
C TYR A 230 -7.19 15.58 7.02
N ALA A 231 -6.01 15.15 6.57
CA ALA A 231 -4.78 15.23 7.35
C ALA A 231 -4.22 16.67 7.33
N SER A 232 -5.02 17.62 7.81
CA SER A 232 -4.83 19.06 7.63
C SER A 232 -4.05 19.73 8.76
N GLU A 233 -3.53 18.97 9.73
CA GLU A 233 -2.73 19.54 10.80
C GLU A 233 -1.44 20.16 10.27
N VAL A 234 -1.12 21.36 10.76
CA VAL A 234 0.11 22.09 10.42
C VAL A 234 0.89 22.46 11.68
N ASN A 235 2.22 22.50 11.56
CA ASN A 235 3.09 22.97 12.62
C ASN A 235 3.14 24.52 12.70
N GLU A 236 3.94 25.07 13.62
CA GLU A 236 4.10 26.51 13.84
C GLU A 236 4.58 27.27 12.58
N ASP A 237 5.35 26.62 11.71
CA ASP A 237 5.81 27.17 10.42
C ASP A 237 4.75 27.05 9.31
N GLY A 238 3.60 26.43 9.61
CA GLY A 238 2.53 26.16 8.67
C GLY A 238 2.87 25.09 7.63
N ARG A 239 3.76 24.13 7.97
CA ARG A 239 4.03 22.93 7.20
C ARG A 239 3.09 21.82 7.62
N HIS A 240 2.63 21.01 6.70
CA HIS A 240 1.79 19.87 7.00
C HIS A 240 2.52 18.85 7.87
N THR A 241 1.91 18.46 8.99
CA THR A 241 2.34 17.30 9.79
C THR A 241 1.76 16.00 9.22
N TRP A 242 0.76 16.12 8.35
CA TRP A 242 -0.03 15.02 7.79
C TRP A 242 -0.77 14.21 8.86
N GLN A 243 -1.07 14.84 10.00
CA GLN A 243 -1.92 14.30 11.05
C GLN A 243 -3.36 14.84 10.92
N TYR A 244 -4.27 14.18 11.61
CA TYR A 244 -5.70 14.47 11.53
C TYR A 244 -6.14 15.27 12.77
N PRO A 245 -6.56 16.54 12.61
CA PRO A 245 -7.14 17.32 13.72
C PRO A 245 -8.39 16.64 14.28
N LYS A 246 -8.71 16.90 15.55
CA LYS A 246 -9.88 16.31 16.22
C LYS A 246 -11.19 16.62 15.50
N GLU A 247 -11.33 17.81 14.96
CA GLU A 247 -12.49 18.27 14.20
C GLU A 247 -12.72 17.42 12.92
N GLU A 248 -11.65 16.94 12.31
CA GLU A 248 -11.73 16.04 11.16
C GLU A 248 -12.14 14.62 11.58
N LEU A 249 -11.59 14.12 12.69
CA LEU A 249 -11.93 12.80 13.23
C LEU A 249 -13.35 12.76 13.78
N ASP A 250 -13.88 13.89 14.31
CA ASP A 250 -15.26 14.03 14.80
C ASP A 250 -16.31 13.77 13.72
N LYS A 251 -15.97 13.91 12.43
CA LYS A 251 -16.88 13.55 11.32
C LYS A 251 -17.34 12.11 11.41
N LEU A 252 -16.50 11.20 11.92
CA LEU A 252 -16.83 9.78 12.07
C LEU A 252 -17.83 9.48 13.18
N ALA A 253 -18.16 10.46 14.00
CA ALA A 253 -19.25 10.35 14.96
C ALA A 253 -20.64 10.26 14.30
N ASP A 254 -20.77 10.60 13.00
CA ASP A 254 -22.01 10.45 12.23
C ASP A 254 -22.27 8.95 11.93
N PRO A 255 -23.32 8.34 12.53
CA PRO A 255 -23.61 6.92 12.31
C PRO A 255 -24.13 6.60 10.89
N SER A 256 -24.38 7.61 10.06
CA SER A 256 -24.69 7.41 8.65
C SER A 256 -23.45 7.04 7.83
N ILE A 257 -22.24 7.34 8.33
CA ILE A 257 -20.98 6.86 7.74
C ILE A 257 -20.79 5.39 8.13
N LYS A 258 -20.82 4.51 7.13
CA LYS A 258 -20.78 3.05 7.36
C LYS A 258 -19.40 2.44 7.20
N LEU A 259 -18.55 3.06 6.38
CA LEU A 259 -17.20 2.58 6.09
C LEU A 259 -16.23 3.75 6.16
N ALA A 260 -15.06 3.53 6.75
CA ALA A 260 -13.92 4.42 6.67
C ALA A 260 -12.72 3.70 6.02
N CYS A 261 -12.05 4.35 5.06
CA CYS A 261 -10.86 3.82 4.41
C CYS A 261 -9.66 4.70 4.70
N ILE A 262 -8.57 4.09 5.15
CA ILE A 262 -7.31 4.76 5.44
C ILE A 262 -6.13 3.97 4.86
N VAL A 263 -5.15 4.66 4.29
CA VAL A 263 -3.83 4.11 3.96
C VAL A 263 -2.86 4.55 5.04
N ASN A 264 -2.34 3.61 5.81
CA ASN A 264 -1.53 3.91 7.00
C ASN A 264 -0.27 3.05 7.05
N PRO A 265 0.93 3.62 6.95
CA PRO A 265 1.27 5.03 6.66
C PRO A 265 0.75 5.50 5.30
N SER A 266 0.42 6.79 5.21
CA SER A 266 -0.26 7.37 4.06
C SER A 266 0.53 7.32 2.75
N ASN A 267 -0.17 7.27 1.63
CA ASN A 267 0.35 7.49 0.30
C ASN A 267 -0.48 8.61 -0.36
N PRO A 268 0.07 9.78 -0.60
CA PRO A 268 1.48 10.10 -0.92
C PRO A 268 2.35 10.63 0.23
N ALA A 269 1.81 11.00 1.38
CA ALA A 269 2.55 11.77 2.40
C ALA A 269 3.61 10.93 3.14
N SER A 270 3.46 9.60 3.19
CA SER A 270 4.38 8.67 3.88
C SER A 270 4.48 8.90 5.40
N VAL A 271 3.36 9.22 6.02
CA VAL A 271 3.26 9.45 7.48
C VAL A 271 2.19 8.53 8.06
N ALA A 272 2.52 7.84 9.14
CA ALA A 272 1.57 7.06 9.92
C ALA A 272 0.73 7.98 10.83
N ILE A 273 -0.51 7.58 11.09
CA ILE A 273 -1.32 8.24 12.11
C ILE A 273 -0.61 8.14 13.47
N ASN A 274 -0.52 9.24 14.20
CA ASN A 274 0.15 9.28 15.50
C ASN A 274 -0.72 8.66 16.61
N ASP A 275 -0.10 8.37 17.77
CA ASP A 275 -0.80 7.73 18.88
C ASP A 275 -1.97 8.59 19.40
N GLU A 276 -1.85 9.92 19.45
CA GLU A 276 -2.93 10.81 19.93
C GLU A 276 -4.15 10.75 19.01
N SER A 277 -3.94 10.87 17.69
CA SER A 277 -5.02 10.76 16.70
C SER A 277 -5.63 9.36 16.68
N MET A 278 -4.79 8.30 16.87
CA MET A 278 -5.26 6.91 16.95
C MET A 278 -6.17 6.70 18.16
N ASP A 279 -5.76 7.14 19.34
CA ASP A 279 -6.54 7.01 20.58
C ASP A 279 -7.85 7.81 20.50
N TYR A 280 -7.80 9.02 19.93
CA TYR A 280 -8.98 9.84 19.72
C TYR A 280 -9.96 9.20 18.71
N LEU A 281 -9.45 8.72 17.58
CA LEU A 281 -10.25 7.98 16.58
C LEU A 281 -10.96 6.78 17.22
N LYS A 282 -10.24 6.01 18.03
CA LYS A 282 -10.78 4.86 18.73
C LYS A 282 -11.94 5.28 19.65
N ALA A 283 -11.75 6.32 20.46
CA ALA A 283 -12.79 6.83 21.34
C ALA A 283 -14.04 7.30 20.59
N VAL A 284 -13.87 8.06 19.48
CA VAL A 284 -14.98 8.52 18.63
C VAL A 284 -15.77 7.33 18.07
N VAL A 285 -15.08 6.34 17.54
CA VAL A 285 -15.72 5.17 16.91
C VAL A 285 -16.46 4.34 17.96
N GLU A 286 -15.79 3.94 19.05
CA GLU A 286 -16.39 3.08 20.08
C GLU A 286 -17.58 3.75 20.80
N GLU A 287 -17.53 5.07 21.04
CA GLU A 287 -18.57 5.80 21.75
C GLU A 287 -19.72 6.31 20.87
N LYS A 288 -19.43 6.72 19.63
CA LYS A 288 -20.39 7.45 18.78
C LYS A 288 -20.84 6.68 17.56
N ASN A 289 -20.00 5.82 16.99
CA ASN A 289 -20.32 5.04 15.80
C ASN A 289 -19.83 3.58 15.92
N PRO A 290 -20.36 2.81 16.89
CA PRO A 290 -19.87 1.46 17.24
C PRO A 290 -20.08 0.41 16.13
N TYR A 291 -20.75 0.75 15.04
CA TYR A 291 -20.94 -0.11 13.87
C TYR A 291 -20.12 0.35 12.67
N LEU A 292 -19.23 1.33 12.82
CA LEU A 292 -18.36 1.77 11.75
C LEU A 292 -17.42 0.62 11.34
N MET A 293 -17.44 0.27 10.07
CA MET A 293 -16.45 -0.61 9.44
C MET A 293 -15.23 0.22 9.05
N ILE A 294 -14.03 -0.33 9.23
CA ILE A 294 -12.77 0.32 8.84
C ILE A 294 -12.00 -0.63 7.91
N VAL A 295 -11.46 -0.09 6.82
CA VAL A 295 -10.47 -0.74 5.97
C VAL A 295 -9.16 0.03 6.10
N THR A 296 -8.10 -0.64 6.57
CA THR A 296 -6.76 -0.08 6.62
C THR A 296 -5.85 -0.75 5.61
N ASP A 297 -5.11 0.04 4.82
CA ASP A 297 -4.07 -0.43 3.90
C ASP A 297 -2.70 -0.10 4.50
N ASP A 298 -2.05 -1.10 5.07
CA ASP A 298 -0.84 -0.96 5.87
C ASP A 298 0.44 -1.35 5.11
N VAL A 299 0.42 -1.27 3.78
CA VAL A 299 1.54 -1.69 2.90
C VAL A 299 2.88 -1.03 3.24
N TYR A 300 2.88 0.16 3.86
CA TYR A 300 4.08 0.90 4.27
C TYR A 300 4.42 0.79 5.76
N GLY A 301 3.66 0.04 6.55
CA GLY A 301 3.87 -0.14 7.99
C GLY A 301 5.28 -0.61 8.35
N THR A 302 5.85 -1.51 7.54
CA THR A 302 7.22 -2.03 7.70
C THR A 302 8.33 -0.97 7.56
N PHE A 303 8.03 0.24 7.05
CA PHE A 303 8.98 1.36 6.96
C PHE A 303 8.85 2.36 8.11
N CYS A 304 7.88 2.19 9.01
CA CYS A 304 7.66 3.04 10.17
C CYS A 304 8.28 2.42 11.42
N ASP A 305 8.84 3.25 12.30
CA ASP A 305 9.32 2.80 13.60
C ASP A 305 8.13 2.59 14.54
N ASP A 306 8.16 1.48 15.30
CA ASP A 306 7.12 1.15 16.29
C ASP A 306 5.68 1.27 15.73
N PHE A 307 5.48 0.83 14.47
CA PHE A 307 4.20 0.96 13.78
C PHE A 307 3.08 0.26 14.52
N LYS A 308 1.93 0.91 14.58
CA LYS A 308 0.68 0.36 15.11
C LYS A 308 -0.43 0.50 14.07
N SER A 309 -0.90 -0.63 13.58
CA SER A 309 -2.03 -0.68 12.66
C SER A 309 -3.36 -0.56 13.39
N LEU A 310 -4.36 0.01 12.71
CA LEU A 310 -5.74 -0.04 13.18
C LEU A 310 -6.26 -1.47 13.32
N MET A 311 -5.82 -2.42 12.50
CA MET A 311 -6.23 -3.82 12.65
C MET A 311 -5.79 -4.44 13.97
N MET A 312 -4.74 -3.90 14.63
CA MET A 312 -4.27 -4.37 15.93
C MET A 312 -4.78 -3.53 17.09
N THR A 313 -5.04 -2.23 16.88
CA THR A 313 -5.53 -1.33 17.93
C THR A 313 -7.05 -1.30 18.04
N MET A 314 -7.75 -1.59 16.93
CA MET A 314 -9.22 -1.62 16.81
C MET A 314 -9.67 -2.88 16.04
N PRO A 315 -9.29 -4.10 16.48
CA PRO A 315 -9.48 -5.34 15.70
C PRO A 315 -10.95 -5.65 15.39
N TYR A 316 -11.88 -5.27 16.27
CA TYR A 316 -13.31 -5.49 16.08
C TYR A 316 -13.87 -4.71 14.87
N HIS A 317 -13.37 -3.49 14.64
CA HIS A 317 -13.83 -2.60 13.57
C HIS A 317 -13.10 -2.77 12.25
N THR A 318 -11.88 -3.36 12.27
CA THR A 318 -10.91 -3.16 11.21
C THR A 318 -10.64 -4.42 10.40
N LEU A 319 -10.74 -4.27 9.10
CA LEU A 319 -10.26 -5.19 8.09
C LEU A 319 -8.94 -4.65 7.55
N GLY A 320 -7.87 -5.42 7.71
CA GLY A 320 -6.52 -5.03 7.34
C GLY A 320 -6.12 -5.56 5.97
N VAL A 321 -5.41 -4.73 5.20
CA VAL A 321 -4.78 -5.09 3.93
C VAL A 321 -3.28 -4.89 4.05
N TYR A 322 -2.52 -5.92 3.70
CA TYR A 322 -1.06 -5.84 3.62
C TYR A 322 -0.56 -6.38 2.28
N SER A 323 0.53 -5.82 1.76
CA SER A 323 1.19 -6.30 0.55
C SER A 323 2.70 -6.37 0.71
N TYR A 324 3.28 -7.50 0.33
CA TYR A 324 4.73 -7.75 0.32
C TYR A 324 5.47 -6.93 -0.74
N SER A 325 4.74 -6.32 -1.67
CA SER A 325 5.25 -5.69 -2.89
C SER A 325 6.39 -4.70 -2.64
N LYS A 326 6.27 -3.86 -1.61
CA LYS A 326 7.18 -2.73 -1.38
C LYS A 326 8.39 -3.13 -0.56
N TYR A 327 8.16 -3.76 0.57
CA TYR A 327 9.22 -4.11 1.51
C TYR A 327 10.24 -5.08 0.90
N PHE A 328 9.77 -6.17 0.29
CA PHE A 328 10.65 -7.20 -0.28
C PHE A 328 10.99 -6.99 -1.76
N GLY A 329 10.50 -5.93 -2.38
CA GLY A 329 10.73 -5.68 -3.81
C GLY A 329 10.13 -6.76 -4.72
N VAL A 330 8.89 -7.20 -4.43
CA VAL A 330 8.19 -8.31 -5.13
C VAL A 330 6.93 -7.85 -5.85
N THR A 331 6.90 -6.65 -6.34
CA THR A 331 5.70 -6.06 -6.97
C THR A 331 5.08 -6.95 -8.06
N GLY A 332 5.91 -7.64 -8.84
CA GLY A 332 5.46 -8.52 -9.92
C GLY A 332 4.93 -9.87 -9.46
N TRP A 333 5.24 -10.32 -8.25
CA TRP A 333 4.74 -11.61 -7.72
C TRP A 333 3.34 -11.52 -7.11
N ARG A 334 2.80 -10.32 -6.95
CA ARG A 334 1.43 -10.08 -6.50
C ARG A 334 1.08 -10.73 -5.16
N LEU A 335 1.91 -10.56 -4.14
CA LEU A 335 1.68 -11.14 -2.81
C LEU A 335 0.96 -10.15 -1.90
N GLY A 336 -0.25 -10.47 -1.48
CA GLY A 336 -1.06 -9.67 -0.57
C GLY A 336 -1.85 -10.52 0.41
N VAL A 337 -2.29 -9.90 1.50
CA VAL A 337 -3.07 -10.53 2.56
C VAL A 337 -4.21 -9.61 2.98
N ILE A 338 -5.39 -10.19 3.15
CA ILE A 338 -6.50 -9.62 3.92
C ILE A 338 -6.46 -10.27 5.31
N ALA A 339 -6.53 -9.46 6.37
CA ALA A 339 -6.54 -9.91 7.76
C ALA A 339 -7.80 -9.40 8.46
N LEU A 340 -8.49 -10.27 9.20
CA LEU A 340 -9.69 -9.92 9.94
C LEU A 340 -9.74 -10.69 11.25
N ALA A 341 -9.98 -10.00 12.36
CA ALA A 341 -10.19 -10.64 13.65
C ALA A 341 -11.44 -11.52 13.63
N GLN A 342 -11.44 -12.65 14.34
CA GLN A 342 -12.58 -13.57 14.38
C GLN A 342 -13.85 -12.93 14.96
N GLU A 343 -13.69 -12.11 16.00
CA GLU A 343 -14.76 -11.25 16.50
C GLU A 343 -14.67 -9.89 15.83
N ASN A 344 -15.66 -9.53 15.01
CA ASN A 344 -15.63 -8.32 14.20
C ASN A 344 -17.03 -7.78 13.89
N VAL A 345 -17.09 -6.48 13.62
CA VAL A 345 -18.31 -5.75 13.28
C VAL A 345 -18.98 -6.26 12.00
N PHE A 346 -18.21 -6.76 11.04
CA PHE A 346 -18.73 -7.25 9.76
C PHE A 346 -19.60 -8.48 9.95
N ASN A 347 -19.16 -9.42 10.80
CA ASN A 347 -19.96 -10.58 11.19
C ASN A 347 -21.27 -10.17 11.87
N ASP A 348 -21.20 -9.19 12.75
CA ASP A 348 -22.36 -8.74 13.51
C ASP A 348 -23.36 -7.96 12.67
N LEU A 349 -22.88 -7.13 11.74
CA LEU A 349 -23.75 -6.46 10.76
C LEU A 349 -24.50 -7.46 9.87
N VAL A 350 -23.82 -8.51 9.39
CA VAL A 350 -24.49 -9.57 8.61
C VAL A 350 -25.55 -10.29 9.46
N LYS A 351 -25.26 -10.59 10.73
CA LYS A 351 -26.23 -11.22 11.66
C LYS A 351 -27.45 -10.32 11.95
N GLN A 352 -27.27 -9.00 11.92
CA GLN A 352 -28.33 -8.02 12.20
C GLN A 352 -29.19 -7.68 10.98
N LEU A 353 -28.87 -8.15 9.78
CA LEU A 353 -29.66 -7.89 8.58
C LEU A 353 -31.11 -8.35 8.74
N PRO A 354 -32.10 -7.66 8.11
CA PRO A 354 -33.47 -8.09 8.02
C PRO A 354 -33.60 -9.50 7.40
N GLU A 355 -34.66 -10.22 7.73
CA GLU A 355 -34.84 -11.61 7.31
C GLU A 355 -34.94 -11.79 5.78
N ASP A 356 -35.48 -10.81 5.08
CA ASP A 356 -35.54 -10.78 3.61
C ASP A 356 -34.14 -10.68 2.97
N GLU A 357 -33.26 -9.87 3.52
CA GLU A 357 -31.85 -9.78 3.09
C GLU A 357 -31.10 -11.08 3.43
N LYS A 358 -31.30 -11.66 4.62
CA LYS A 358 -30.70 -12.96 4.98
C LYS A 358 -31.13 -14.08 4.04
N LYS A 359 -32.37 -14.08 3.56
CA LYS A 359 -32.83 -15.05 2.55
C LYS A 359 -32.04 -14.94 1.24
N ILE A 360 -31.69 -13.71 0.83
CA ILE A 360 -30.86 -13.50 -0.34
C ILE A 360 -29.47 -14.09 -0.13
N LEU A 361 -28.85 -13.84 1.03
CA LEU A 361 -27.53 -14.39 1.37
C LEU A 361 -27.54 -15.92 1.47
N ARG A 362 -28.56 -16.51 2.11
CA ARG A 362 -28.72 -17.98 2.15
C ARG A 362 -28.81 -18.58 0.73
N LYS A 363 -29.55 -17.92 -0.19
CA LYS A 363 -29.60 -18.34 -1.59
C LYS A 363 -28.24 -18.21 -2.28
N ARG A 364 -27.48 -17.14 -2.00
CA ARG A 364 -26.15 -16.90 -2.56
C ARG A 364 -25.16 -18.00 -2.18
N TYR A 365 -25.10 -18.33 -0.90
CA TYR A 365 -24.11 -19.25 -0.34
C TYR A 365 -24.58 -20.71 -0.18
N LYS A 366 -25.78 -21.07 -0.60
CA LYS A 366 -26.34 -22.42 -0.43
C LYS A 366 -25.54 -23.54 -1.07
N ALA A 367 -24.71 -23.22 -2.07
CA ALA A 367 -23.88 -24.20 -2.76
C ALA A 367 -22.56 -24.47 -2.00
N LEU A 368 -22.19 -23.62 -1.05
CA LEU A 368 -20.95 -23.74 -0.29
C LEU A 368 -21.13 -24.51 1.01
N THR A 369 -22.29 -24.36 1.66
CA THR A 369 -22.54 -24.95 2.98
C THR A 369 -24.02 -25.13 3.24
N VAL A 370 -24.35 -26.06 4.16
CA VAL A 370 -25.71 -26.24 4.69
C VAL A 370 -26.07 -25.21 5.77
N THR A 371 -25.11 -24.45 6.27
CA THR A 371 -25.26 -23.41 7.31
C THR A 371 -24.78 -22.04 6.84
N PRO A 372 -25.38 -21.42 5.79
CA PRO A 372 -24.91 -20.16 5.21
C PRO A 372 -24.83 -18.99 6.19
N ASP A 373 -25.67 -18.99 7.22
CA ASP A 373 -25.71 -17.92 8.24
C ASP A 373 -24.47 -17.94 9.16
N GLN A 374 -23.72 -19.04 9.19
CA GLN A 374 -22.55 -19.23 10.05
C GLN A 374 -21.22 -18.95 9.36
N ILE A 375 -21.23 -18.65 8.06
CA ILE A 375 -19.99 -18.34 7.31
C ILE A 375 -19.37 -17.06 7.88
N PRO A 376 -18.12 -17.09 8.38
CA PRO A 376 -17.39 -15.90 8.80
C PRO A 376 -17.23 -14.92 7.64
N PHE A 377 -17.15 -13.62 7.93
CA PHE A 377 -17.08 -12.61 6.87
C PHE A 377 -15.85 -12.76 5.99
N ILE A 378 -14.70 -13.17 6.54
CA ILE A 378 -13.50 -13.44 5.74
C ILE A 378 -13.72 -14.55 4.71
N ASP A 379 -14.42 -15.62 5.08
CA ASP A 379 -14.74 -16.72 4.16
C ASP A 379 -15.81 -16.31 3.12
N ARG A 380 -16.67 -15.32 3.46
CA ARG A 380 -17.56 -14.68 2.49
C ARG A 380 -16.77 -13.90 1.45
N ILE A 381 -15.72 -13.16 1.85
CA ILE A 381 -14.82 -12.48 0.90
C ILE A 381 -14.18 -13.50 -0.04
N VAL A 382 -13.72 -14.63 0.48
CA VAL A 382 -13.17 -15.73 -0.33
C VAL A 382 -14.18 -16.22 -1.37
N ALA A 383 -15.40 -16.53 -0.94
CA ALA A 383 -16.46 -17.01 -1.83
C ALA A 383 -16.87 -15.97 -2.88
N ASP A 384 -17.00 -14.70 -2.47
CA ASP A 384 -17.44 -13.60 -3.35
C ASP A 384 -16.38 -13.24 -4.39
N SER A 385 -15.09 -13.36 -4.05
CA SER A 385 -13.99 -13.10 -5.00
C SER A 385 -14.07 -13.96 -6.26
N ARG A 386 -14.75 -15.10 -6.20
CA ARG A 386 -14.92 -16.04 -7.31
C ARG A 386 -16.15 -15.76 -8.17
N GLN A 387 -17.16 -15.08 -7.62
CA GLN A 387 -18.47 -14.77 -8.22
C GLN A 387 -19.26 -16.02 -8.71
N VAL A 388 -18.71 -17.21 -8.57
CA VAL A 388 -19.32 -18.50 -8.89
C VAL A 388 -19.16 -19.46 -7.71
N ALA A 389 -20.04 -20.45 -7.60
CA ALA A 389 -20.02 -21.39 -6.49
C ALA A 389 -18.92 -22.47 -6.57
N LEU A 390 -17.79 -22.15 -7.18
CA LEU A 390 -16.65 -23.06 -7.33
C LEU A 390 -15.51 -22.60 -6.42
N ASN A 391 -15.11 -23.45 -5.48
CA ASN A 391 -14.20 -23.14 -4.38
C ASN A 391 -12.70 -23.16 -4.71
N HIS A 392 -12.31 -23.30 -5.96
CA HIS A 392 -10.91 -23.50 -6.33
C HIS A 392 -10.48 -22.68 -7.56
N THR A 393 -11.16 -21.59 -7.83
CA THR A 393 -10.92 -20.78 -9.05
C THR A 393 -10.35 -19.38 -8.78
N ALA A 394 -10.13 -19.01 -7.53
CA ALA A 394 -9.62 -17.69 -7.17
C ALA A 394 -8.69 -17.75 -5.94
N GLY A 395 -8.09 -16.64 -5.65
CA GLY A 395 -7.10 -16.48 -4.60
C GLY A 395 -5.68 -16.68 -5.12
N LEU A 396 -4.73 -16.45 -4.23
CA LEU A 396 -3.31 -16.54 -4.54
C LEU A 396 -2.91 -17.99 -4.80
N SER A 397 -2.14 -18.24 -5.86
CA SER A 397 -1.64 -19.58 -6.18
C SER A 397 -0.79 -20.16 -5.05
N THR A 398 -0.78 -21.49 -4.92
CA THR A 398 -0.05 -22.18 -3.85
C THR A 398 1.46 -21.90 -3.86
N PRO A 399 2.17 -21.87 -5.03
CA PRO A 399 3.58 -21.45 -5.04
C PRO A 399 3.82 -20.04 -4.51
N GLN A 400 2.90 -19.12 -4.76
CA GLN A 400 3.00 -17.76 -4.23
C GLN A 400 2.77 -17.71 -2.72
N GLN A 401 1.94 -18.59 -2.16
CA GLN A 401 1.78 -18.72 -0.71
C GLN A 401 3.06 -19.25 -0.05
N VAL A 402 3.79 -20.17 -0.69
CA VAL A 402 5.13 -20.58 -0.22
C VAL A 402 6.10 -19.40 -0.20
N GLN A 403 6.08 -18.56 -1.23
CA GLN A 403 6.88 -17.33 -1.24
C GLN A 403 6.53 -16.42 -0.05
N MET A 404 5.23 -16.25 0.26
CA MET A 404 4.80 -15.46 1.43
C MET A 404 5.36 -16.03 2.72
N ALA A 405 5.30 -17.35 2.94
CA ALA A 405 5.89 -18.00 4.10
C ALA A 405 7.40 -17.73 4.19
N PHE A 406 8.12 -17.85 3.09
CA PHE A 406 9.58 -17.66 3.06
C PHE A 406 9.99 -16.22 3.35
N PHE A 407 9.29 -15.23 2.78
CA PHE A 407 9.51 -13.82 3.09
C PHE A 407 9.15 -13.49 4.55
N SER A 408 8.06 -14.04 5.04
CA SER A 408 7.61 -13.82 6.42
C SER A 408 8.63 -14.35 7.42
N ILE A 409 9.10 -15.60 7.27
CA ILE A 409 10.09 -16.19 8.18
C ILE A 409 11.44 -15.48 8.06
N PHE A 410 11.86 -15.11 6.85
CA PHE A 410 13.07 -14.31 6.67
C PHE A 410 13.05 -13.04 7.51
N ALA A 411 11.94 -12.29 7.51
CA ALA A 411 11.81 -11.08 8.33
C ALA A 411 11.65 -11.39 9.83
N LEU A 412 11.01 -12.50 10.20
CA LEU A 412 10.87 -12.93 11.59
C LEU A 412 12.20 -13.35 12.22
N LEU A 413 13.09 -13.94 11.42
CA LEU A 413 14.44 -14.36 11.84
C LEU A 413 15.44 -13.20 11.90
N ASP A 414 15.20 -12.09 11.19
CA ASP A 414 16.02 -10.87 11.24
C ASP A 414 15.74 -10.07 12.53
N GLN A 415 16.23 -10.60 13.66
CA GLN A 415 16.01 -9.99 14.97
C GLN A 415 16.72 -8.65 15.15
N GLU A 416 17.83 -8.43 14.45
CA GLU A 416 18.56 -7.15 14.43
C GLU A 416 17.95 -6.13 13.46
N GLU A 417 16.86 -6.50 12.81
CA GLU A 417 16.16 -5.70 11.79
C GLU A 417 17.10 -5.16 10.68
N THR A 418 18.11 -5.94 10.32
CA THR A 418 19.16 -5.54 9.37
C THR A 418 18.58 -5.17 8.01
N TYR A 419 17.72 -6.04 7.45
CA TYR A 419 17.07 -5.78 6.17
C TYR A 419 16.09 -4.58 6.25
N LYS A 420 15.33 -4.51 7.34
CA LYS A 420 14.39 -3.41 7.60
C LYS A 420 15.11 -2.07 7.67
N ASN A 421 16.18 -2.00 8.45
CA ASN A 421 16.98 -0.78 8.60
C ASN A 421 17.65 -0.36 7.28
N GLN A 422 18.14 -1.31 6.47
CA GLN A 422 18.70 -1.02 5.15
C GLN A 422 17.65 -0.39 4.20
N THR A 423 16.46 -0.93 4.14
CA THR A 423 15.40 -0.39 3.26
C THR A 423 14.90 0.99 3.69
N LYS A 424 14.77 1.22 5.00
CA LYS A 424 14.43 2.53 5.58
C LYS A 424 15.53 3.56 5.31
N GLU A 425 16.79 3.18 5.50
CA GLU A 425 17.95 4.04 5.27
C GLU A 425 18.06 4.50 3.80
N ILE A 426 17.77 3.62 2.84
CA ILE A 426 17.72 3.98 1.42
C ILE A 426 16.71 5.11 1.20
N CYS A 427 15.50 4.97 1.71
CA CYS A 427 14.45 5.98 1.52
C CYS A 427 14.81 7.30 2.21
N ARG A 428 15.30 7.24 3.47
CA ARG A 428 15.69 8.42 4.25
C ARG A 428 16.80 9.20 3.55
N ARG A 429 17.87 8.52 3.16
CA ARG A 429 19.01 9.14 2.46
C ARG A 429 18.59 9.83 1.16
N ARG A 430 17.70 9.22 0.38
CA ARG A 430 17.20 9.81 -0.87
C ARG A 430 16.34 11.05 -0.63
N LYS A 431 15.55 11.07 0.46
CA LYS A 431 14.84 12.29 0.89
C LYS A 431 15.82 13.41 1.22
N GLU A 432 16.89 13.09 1.97
CA GLU A 432 17.92 14.04 2.32
C GLU A 432 18.65 14.62 1.09
N LEU A 433 18.90 13.80 0.07
CA LEU A 433 19.52 14.26 -1.19
C LEU A 433 18.66 15.29 -1.93
N ILE A 434 17.32 15.10 -1.95
CA ILE A 434 16.41 16.13 -2.48
C ILE A 434 16.46 17.40 -1.63
N TYR A 435 16.36 17.27 -0.31
CA TYR A 435 16.27 18.43 0.59
C TYR A 435 17.59 19.18 0.74
N ALA A 436 18.72 18.55 0.46
CA ALA A 436 20.00 19.26 0.33
C ALA A 436 19.99 20.31 -0.78
N GLN A 437 19.13 20.16 -1.81
CA GLN A 437 18.92 21.12 -2.88
C GLN A 437 17.77 22.11 -2.56
N LEU A 438 16.94 21.83 -1.56
CA LEU A 438 15.75 22.59 -1.17
C LEU A 438 15.78 22.88 0.35
N PRO A 439 16.78 23.61 0.85
CA PRO A 439 17.08 23.69 2.29
C PRO A 439 15.94 24.28 3.12
N SER A 440 15.12 25.17 2.55
CA SER A 440 13.95 25.72 3.24
C SER A 440 12.83 24.70 3.51
N LEU A 441 12.89 23.50 2.89
CA LEU A 441 11.97 22.41 3.12
C LEU A 441 12.50 21.35 4.10
N ALA A 442 13.76 21.43 4.51
CA ALA A 442 14.35 20.44 5.41
C ALA A 442 13.60 20.42 6.75
N GLU A 443 13.17 19.24 7.15
CA GLU A 443 12.43 18.97 8.39
C GLU A 443 13.10 17.86 9.18
N LYS A 444 12.93 17.90 10.52
CA LYS A 444 13.24 16.75 11.35
C LYS A 444 12.21 15.64 11.09
N GLN A 445 12.70 14.47 10.77
CA GLN A 445 11.86 13.29 10.70
C GLN A 445 11.49 12.84 12.11
N ASP A 446 10.24 12.46 12.29
CA ASP A 446 9.76 11.80 13.49
C ASP A 446 9.58 10.28 13.26
N ARG A 447 9.20 9.55 14.29
CA ARG A 447 9.00 8.09 14.21
C ARG A 447 7.84 7.66 13.30
N TYR A 448 6.93 8.57 12.97
CA TYR A 448 5.77 8.29 12.12
C TYR A 448 6.07 8.42 10.63
N THR A 449 7.21 9.01 10.26
CA THR A 449 7.62 9.26 8.87
C THR A 449 8.32 8.05 8.28
N THR A 450 7.78 7.47 7.19
CA THR A 450 8.37 6.31 6.52
C THR A 450 9.34 6.66 5.40
N SER A 451 9.23 7.85 4.83
CA SER A 451 10.03 8.33 3.70
C SER A 451 10.00 7.43 2.44
N TYR A 452 8.99 6.59 2.25
CA TYR A 452 8.86 5.80 1.01
C TYR A 452 8.48 6.69 -0.19
N TYR A 453 7.63 7.67 0.07
CA TYR A 453 7.34 8.80 -0.81
C TYR A 453 7.69 10.12 -0.11
N ASN A 454 7.76 11.16 -0.91
CA ASN A 454 7.84 12.53 -0.42
C ASN A 454 6.77 13.36 -1.11
N GLN A 455 5.86 13.95 -0.35
CA GLN A 455 4.90 14.92 -0.84
C GLN A 455 5.43 16.31 -0.55
N ILE A 456 5.73 17.06 -1.60
CA ILE A 456 6.24 18.42 -1.51
C ILE A 456 5.10 19.38 -1.82
N ASP A 457 4.73 20.21 -0.84
CA ASP A 457 3.80 21.32 -1.03
C ASP A 457 4.55 22.54 -1.55
N LEU A 458 4.27 22.90 -2.80
CA LEU A 458 4.95 23.98 -3.50
C LEU A 458 4.54 25.36 -2.98
N LEU A 459 3.31 25.54 -2.47
CA LEU A 459 2.88 26.82 -1.90
C LEU A 459 3.47 27.05 -0.52
N VAL A 460 3.55 26.01 0.32
CA VAL A 460 4.27 26.08 1.59
C VAL A 460 5.73 26.46 1.33
N TRP A 461 6.38 25.80 0.38
CA TRP A 461 7.75 26.13 0.00
C TRP A 461 7.86 27.57 -0.51
N ALA A 462 6.97 28.01 -1.42
CA ALA A 462 6.93 29.37 -1.94
C ALA A 462 6.84 30.40 -0.82
N ARG A 463 5.96 30.15 0.15
CA ARG A 463 5.77 31.03 1.31
C ARG A 463 7.02 31.12 2.17
N LEU A 464 7.62 29.98 2.50
CA LEU A 464 8.82 29.92 3.35
C LEU A 464 10.04 30.58 2.68
N GLN A 465 10.16 30.46 1.36
CA GLN A 465 11.33 30.94 0.62
C GLN A 465 11.19 32.41 0.16
N TYR A 466 9.98 32.83 -0.24
CA TYR A 466 9.75 34.12 -0.91
C TYR A 466 8.61 34.96 -0.32
N GLY A 467 7.84 34.40 0.61
CA GLY A 467 6.71 35.08 1.25
C GLY A 467 5.38 34.98 0.50
N ASN A 468 4.33 35.53 1.10
CA ASN A 468 2.95 35.41 0.61
C ASN A 468 2.71 36.10 -0.76
N GLU A 469 3.47 37.16 -1.10
CA GLU A 469 3.31 37.85 -2.39
C GLU A 469 3.67 36.94 -3.56
N PHE A 470 4.70 36.12 -3.40
CA PHE A 470 5.07 35.13 -4.43
C PHE A 470 4.03 34.01 -4.52
N VAL A 471 3.45 33.57 -3.42
CA VAL A 471 2.33 32.62 -3.42
C VAL A 471 1.16 33.15 -4.26
N ARG A 472 0.75 34.42 -4.04
CA ARG A 472 -0.30 35.07 -4.85
C ARG A 472 0.04 35.09 -6.31
N TYR A 473 1.29 35.47 -6.64
CA TYR A 473 1.75 35.49 -8.02
C TYR A 473 1.63 34.11 -8.70
N LEU A 474 1.98 33.02 -8.00
CA LEU A 474 1.84 31.66 -8.53
C LEU A 474 0.35 31.33 -8.78
N LEU A 475 -0.52 31.61 -7.83
CA LEU A 475 -1.97 31.35 -7.94
C LEU A 475 -2.63 32.14 -9.08
N ASP A 476 -2.17 33.38 -9.34
CA ASP A 476 -2.76 34.25 -10.37
C ASP A 476 -2.26 33.94 -11.78
N HIS A 477 -1.05 33.38 -11.94
CA HIS A 477 -0.39 33.29 -13.24
C HIS A 477 -0.17 31.87 -13.77
N TYR A 478 -0.23 30.83 -12.90
CA TYR A 478 0.11 29.47 -13.27
C TYR A 478 -1.00 28.49 -12.89
N HIS A 479 -1.11 27.42 -13.66
CA HIS A 479 -1.90 26.24 -13.28
C HIS A 479 -1.00 25.25 -12.48
N PRO A 480 -1.49 24.59 -11.41
CA PRO A 480 -0.67 23.68 -10.59
C PRO A 480 0.08 22.62 -11.41
N LEU A 481 -0.54 22.08 -12.46
CA LEU A 481 0.07 21.07 -13.31
C LEU A 481 1.18 21.60 -14.21
N GLU A 482 1.27 22.92 -14.46
CA GLU A 482 2.33 23.50 -15.32
C GLU A 482 3.71 23.13 -14.81
N PHE A 483 3.88 23.07 -13.47
CA PHE A 483 5.15 22.70 -12.85
C PHE A 483 5.61 21.29 -13.27
N LEU A 484 4.69 20.30 -13.24
CA LEU A 484 5.00 18.93 -13.65
C LEU A 484 5.28 18.81 -15.15
N PHE A 485 4.52 19.53 -15.98
CA PHE A 485 4.73 19.53 -17.43
C PHE A 485 6.06 20.16 -17.80
N GLU A 486 6.46 21.25 -17.13
CA GLU A 486 7.76 21.87 -17.35
C GLU A 486 8.91 20.99 -16.86
N LEU A 487 8.79 20.30 -15.70
CA LEU A 487 9.78 19.33 -15.25
C LEU A 487 9.98 18.22 -16.30
N ALA A 488 8.89 17.66 -16.82
CA ALA A 488 8.97 16.63 -17.84
C ALA A 488 9.57 17.14 -19.16
N ALA A 489 9.11 18.29 -19.64
CA ALA A 489 9.52 18.83 -20.94
C ALA A 489 10.94 19.42 -20.97
N ARG A 490 11.43 19.97 -19.85
CA ARG A 490 12.74 20.64 -19.77
C ARG A 490 13.83 19.76 -19.21
N TYR A 491 13.50 18.94 -18.21
CA TYR A 491 14.48 18.15 -17.45
C TYR A 491 14.36 16.65 -17.66
N GLY A 492 13.30 16.17 -18.32
CA GLY A 492 13.05 14.73 -18.48
C GLY A 492 12.64 14.05 -17.17
N ILE A 493 12.06 14.77 -16.21
CA ILE A 493 11.69 14.29 -14.89
C ILE A 493 10.18 14.10 -14.82
N VAL A 494 9.73 12.88 -14.42
CA VAL A 494 8.33 12.52 -14.27
C VAL A 494 8.01 12.30 -12.79
N LEU A 495 7.13 13.13 -12.24
CA LEU A 495 6.58 13.06 -10.89
C LEU A 495 5.05 12.95 -10.97
N LEU A 496 4.37 12.75 -9.84
CA LEU A 496 2.91 12.74 -9.79
C LEU A 496 2.37 13.99 -9.09
N ASN A 497 1.18 14.45 -9.51
CA ASN A 497 0.47 15.53 -8.84
C ASN A 497 -0.18 15.03 -7.54
N GLY A 498 -0.07 15.81 -6.46
CA GLY A 498 -0.65 15.46 -5.16
C GLY A 498 -2.17 15.62 -5.13
N SER A 499 -2.74 16.53 -5.91
CA SER A 499 -4.20 16.72 -5.99
C SER A 499 -4.96 15.48 -6.45
N GLY A 500 -4.36 14.63 -7.27
CA GLY A 500 -4.98 13.38 -7.67
C GLY A 500 -5.02 12.30 -6.57
N PHE A 501 -4.38 12.54 -5.44
CA PHE A 501 -4.50 11.76 -4.21
C PHE A 501 -5.41 12.45 -3.19
N GLU A 502 -6.20 13.42 -3.61
CA GLU A 502 -6.99 14.30 -2.74
C GLU A 502 -6.12 15.07 -1.72
N GLY A 503 -4.89 15.39 -2.10
CA GLY A 503 -3.96 16.25 -1.36
C GLY A 503 -3.99 17.69 -1.86
N PRO A 504 -3.12 18.58 -1.30
CA PRO A 504 -3.05 19.97 -1.73
C PRO A 504 -2.85 20.12 -3.24
N THR A 505 -3.57 21.06 -3.84
CA THR A 505 -3.60 21.25 -5.30
C THR A 505 -2.22 21.55 -5.88
N TRP A 506 -1.40 22.31 -5.15
CA TRP A 506 -0.03 22.66 -5.52
C TRP A 506 1.00 21.75 -4.86
N SER A 507 0.78 20.45 -4.88
CA SER A 507 1.74 19.50 -4.35
C SER A 507 2.17 18.46 -5.37
N ILE A 508 3.38 17.93 -5.18
CA ILE A 508 3.97 16.90 -6.02
C ILE A 508 4.39 15.70 -5.18
N ARG A 509 4.23 14.49 -5.72
CA ARG A 509 4.71 13.26 -5.08
C ARG A 509 5.95 12.73 -5.79
N VAL A 510 7.00 12.48 -5.02
CA VAL A 510 8.24 11.85 -5.46
C VAL A 510 8.35 10.47 -4.80
N SER A 511 8.53 9.41 -5.59
CA SER A 511 8.89 8.09 -5.05
C SER A 511 10.38 8.08 -4.70
N LEU A 512 10.71 7.69 -3.46
CA LEU A 512 12.10 7.61 -2.99
C LEU A 512 12.68 6.18 -3.10
N ALA A 513 11.90 5.25 -3.66
CA ALA A 513 12.24 3.85 -3.68
C ALA A 513 12.81 3.32 -5.00
N ASN A 514 12.68 4.04 -6.13
CA ASN A 514 12.76 3.41 -7.44
C ASN A 514 13.91 3.87 -8.36
N LEU A 515 14.65 4.91 -7.98
CA LEU A 515 15.78 5.45 -8.73
C LEU A 515 17.08 5.28 -7.93
N LYS A 516 18.22 5.66 -8.52
CA LYS A 516 19.51 5.66 -7.84
C LYS A 516 19.68 6.94 -6.99
N ASP A 517 20.60 6.93 -6.06
CA ASP A 517 20.81 8.06 -5.15
C ASP A 517 21.16 9.36 -5.87
N GLU A 518 22.05 9.30 -6.89
CA GLU A 518 22.44 10.46 -7.71
C GLU A 518 21.25 11.10 -8.42
N ASP A 519 20.27 10.32 -8.85
CA ASP A 519 19.08 10.82 -9.55
C ASP A 519 18.22 11.74 -8.66
N TYR A 520 18.20 11.50 -7.34
CA TYR A 520 17.43 12.34 -6.40
C TYR A 520 18.09 13.71 -6.18
N THR A 521 19.41 13.81 -6.30
CA THR A 521 20.11 15.09 -6.32
C THR A 521 19.70 15.88 -7.56
N GLU A 522 19.67 15.25 -8.74
CA GLU A 522 19.23 15.89 -9.98
C GLU A 522 17.77 16.33 -9.93
N ILE A 523 16.87 15.49 -9.35
CA ILE A 523 15.46 15.84 -9.16
C ILE A 523 15.34 17.08 -8.27
N GLY A 524 16.04 17.12 -7.14
CA GLY A 524 16.05 18.28 -6.24
C GLY A 524 16.55 19.55 -6.91
N GLN A 525 17.63 19.47 -7.67
CA GLN A 525 18.18 20.59 -8.45
C GLN A 525 17.17 21.12 -9.47
N ALA A 526 16.58 20.23 -10.26
CA ALA A 526 15.62 20.62 -11.29
C ALA A 526 14.36 21.29 -10.71
N ILE A 527 13.86 20.77 -9.56
CA ILE A 527 12.75 21.38 -8.82
C ILE A 527 13.15 22.80 -8.37
N GLY A 528 14.35 22.95 -7.79
CA GLY A 528 14.86 24.25 -7.33
C GLY A 528 15.04 25.26 -8.46
N GLU A 529 15.67 24.86 -9.58
CA GLU A 529 15.89 25.70 -10.74
C GLU A 529 14.59 26.18 -11.38
N LEU A 530 13.61 25.28 -11.55
CA LEU A 530 12.32 25.64 -12.12
C LEU A 530 11.58 26.65 -11.23
N PHE A 531 11.66 26.45 -9.92
CA PHE A 531 11.02 27.34 -8.96
C PHE A 531 11.67 28.72 -8.93
N GLU A 532 13.01 28.79 -9.03
CA GLU A 532 13.75 30.05 -9.14
C GLU A 532 13.43 30.78 -10.44
N ASP A 533 13.19 30.07 -11.55
CA ASP A 533 12.70 30.67 -12.80
C ASP A 533 11.36 31.40 -12.61
N TYR A 534 10.44 30.81 -11.83
CA TYR A 534 9.15 31.45 -11.50
C TYR A 534 9.36 32.67 -10.60
N ALA A 535 10.25 32.58 -9.61
CA ALA A 535 10.58 33.69 -8.73
C ALA A 535 11.28 34.86 -9.50
N THR A 536 12.13 34.55 -10.46
CA THR A 536 12.79 35.55 -11.34
C THR A 536 11.77 36.29 -12.20
N LYS A 537 10.79 35.58 -12.77
CA LYS A 537 9.70 36.22 -13.54
C LYS A 537 8.84 37.11 -12.66
N TRP A 538 8.53 36.67 -11.44
CA TRP A 538 7.80 37.47 -10.43
C TRP A 538 8.54 38.76 -10.10
N LYS A 539 9.82 38.69 -9.78
CA LYS A 539 10.66 39.85 -9.46
C LYS A 539 10.74 40.84 -10.62
N ALA A 540 10.76 40.36 -11.88
CA ALA A 540 10.82 41.19 -13.09
C ALA A 540 9.51 41.93 -13.38
N GLN A 541 8.35 41.46 -12.91
CA GLN A 541 7.06 42.12 -13.13
C GLN A 541 6.82 43.33 -12.19
N GLY A 542 7.63 43.51 -11.17
CA GLY A 542 7.53 44.60 -10.18
C GLY A 542 6.30 44.51 -9.28
N THR A 543 6.47 44.88 -8.02
CA THR A 543 5.45 44.82 -6.97
C THR A 543 4.37 45.88 -7.25
N THR A 544 3.29 45.49 -7.92
CA THR A 544 2.09 46.32 -8.00
C THR A 544 0.87 45.45 -7.69
N LEU A 545 0.68 45.12 -6.44
CA LEU A 545 -0.53 44.43 -5.97
C LEU A 545 -1.09 45.07 -4.70
N SER A 546 -2.36 45.47 -4.76
CA SER A 546 -3.12 46.10 -3.70
C SER A 546 -3.47 45.13 -2.56
N THR A 547 -3.39 45.61 -1.33
CA THR A 547 -3.25 44.91 -0.07
C THR A 547 -4.54 44.46 0.63
N ILE A 548 -5.70 44.25 0.03
CA ILE A 548 -6.92 44.21 0.91
C ILE A 548 -7.81 42.95 0.87
N GLU A 549 -7.69 41.99 -0.05
CA GLU A 549 -8.69 40.90 -0.08
C GLU A 549 -8.17 39.46 -0.11
N SER A 550 -6.97 39.19 0.30
CA SER A 550 -6.25 37.99 -0.14
C SER A 550 -5.86 36.96 0.92
N GLU A 551 -5.97 37.22 2.22
CA GLU A 551 -5.56 36.26 3.24
C GLU A 551 -6.48 35.02 3.30
N GLY A 552 -7.80 35.20 3.23
CA GLY A 552 -8.75 34.09 3.24
C GLY A 552 -8.76 33.21 1.99
N LYS A 553 -8.26 33.71 0.84
CA LYS A 553 -8.13 32.90 -0.37
C LYS A 553 -6.89 31.99 -0.36
N ILE A 554 -5.80 32.42 0.27
CA ILE A 554 -4.56 31.63 0.34
C ILE A 554 -4.79 30.38 1.19
N GLU A 555 -5.48 30.49 2.32
CA GLU A 555 -5.80 29.35 3.20
C GLU A 555 -6.65 28.29 2.50
N SER A 556 -7.61 28.70 1.64
CA SER A 556 -8.46 27.74 0.89
C SER A 556 -7.72 26.98 -0.21
N PHE A 557 -6.54 27.43 -0.65
CA PHE A 557 -5.71 26.74 -1.67
C PHE A 557 -4.58 25.93 -1.06
N MET A 558 -4.32 26.04 0.23
CA MET A 558 -3.30 25.26 0.94
C MET A 558 -3.77 23.83 1.25
N TRP A 559 -5.06 23.56 1.00
CA TRP A 559 -5.59 22.21 1.01
C TRP A 559 -6.32 21.88 -0.30
#